data_cf12dc18f0813db681f924f68bc88c9b
#
_entry.id   cf12dc18f0813db681f924f68bc88c9b
#
_cell.length_a   1.000
_cell.length_b   1.000
_cell.length_c   1.000
_cell.angle_alpha   90.00
_cell.angle_beta   90.00
_cell.angle_gamma   90.00
#
_symmetry.space_group_name_H-M   'P 1'
#
loop_
_entity.id
_entity.type
_entity.pdbx_description
1 polymer ?
#
loop_
_entity_poly.entity_id
_entity_poly.type
_entity_poly.pdbx_seq_one_letter_code
_entity_poly.pdbx_strand_id
1 'polypeptide(L)'
;IPMKENNSESVLSALKQAFKKMGFPMSIYSDNDGAFQSVVKEFFEGEGIEHIITQTHANVAERFIRTMKNMIHDRVRFNKAGWTSMLTPALNKYNTTVHSSTKMTPKQAHKDENNSSVRINLTLREKNKRKYPEIKEGDKVKNFHKKKGTYTDRKEYNSKWSERAYK
;
A
#
# COMPACT_ATOMS: atom_id res chain seq x y z
N ILE A 1 10.06 11.15 -0.79
CA ILE A 1 10.97 11.94 -1.63
C ILE A 1 10.33 12.05 -3.00
N PRO A 2 9.96 13.26 -3.44
CA PRO A 2 9.37 13.46 -4.77
C PRO A 2 10.41 13.14 -5.86
N MET A 3 9.97 12.43 -6.88
CA MET A 3 10.77 12.16 -8.08
C MET A 3 10.06 12.75 -9.30
N LYS A 4 10.81 13.20 -10.30
CA LYS A 4 10.28 13.71 -11.56
C LYS A 4 10.09 12.59 -12.58
N GLU A 5 10.93 11.58 -12.52
CA GLU A 5 10.99 10.47 -13.48
C GLU A 5 10.93 9.14 -12.76
N ASN A 6 10.38 8.12 -13.43
CA ASN A 6 10.35 6.74 -12.94
C ASN A 6 11.36 5.91 -13.71
N ASN A 7 12.64 6.15 -13.39
CA ASN A 7 13.77 5.36 -13.90
C ASN A 7 14.65 4.88 -12.75
N SER A 8 15.52 3.92 -13.00
CA SER A 8 16.34 3.27 -11.96
C SER A 8 17.28 4.25 -11.25
N GLU A 9 17.83 5.24 -11.94
CA GLU A 9 18.73 6.24 -11.33
C GLU A 9 17.97 7.17 -10.37
N SER A 10 16.79 7.64 -10.77
CA SER A 10 15.93 8.47 -9.90
C SER A 10 15.47 7.71 -8.68
N VAL A 11 15.10 6.43 -8.84
CA VAL A 11 14.73 5.54 -7.74
C VAL A 11 15.91 5.32 -6.81
N LEU A 12 17.11 5.02 -7.34
CA LEU A 12 18.34 4.85 -6.55
C LEU A 12 18.67 6.11 -5.74
N SER A 13 18.59 7.29 -6.37
CA SER A 13 18.82 8.56 -5.68
C SER A 13 17.82 8.79 -4.54
N ALA A 14 16.54 8.49 -4.77
CA ALA A 14 15.51 8.62 -3.77
C ALA A 14 15.69 7.62 -2.62
N LEU A 15 16.07 6.37 -2.91
CA LEU A 15 16.37 5.35 -1.90
C LEU A 15 17.56 5.75 -1.02
N LYS A 16 18.66 6.19 -1.62
CA LYS A 16 19.84 6.68 -0.87
C LYS A 16 19.48 7.82 0.08
N GLN A 17 18.64 8.77 -0.37
CA GLN A 17 18.16 9.85 0.48
C GLN A 17 17.23 9.35 1.60
N ALA A 18 16.39 8.35 1.33
CA ALA A 18 15.53 7.75 2.33
C ALA A 18 16.36 7.01 3.39
N PHE A 19 17.31 6.19 2.98
CA PHE A 19 18.17 5.43 3.90
C PHE A 19 19.07 6.33 4.76
N LYS A 20 19.52 7.44 4.21
CA LYS A 20 20.24 8.45 5.01
C LYS A 20 19.40 8.99 6.18
N LYS A 21 18.06 9.06 6.02
CA LYS A 21 17.15 9.58 7.05
C LYS A 21 16.62 8.52 7.99
N MET A 22 16.43 7.30 7.51
CA MET A 22 15.69 6.23 8.21
C MET A 22 16.60 5.07 8.64
N GLY A 23 17.84 5.02 8.17
CA GLY A 23 18.70 3.86 8.27
C GLY A 23 18.49 2.87 7.12
N PHE A 24 19.41 1.93 6.98
CA PHE A 24 19.34 0.87 5.97
C PHE A 24 18.39 -0.24 6.45
N PRO A 25 17.42 -0.65 5.62
CA PRO A 25 16.54 -1.77 5.96
C PRO A 25 17.27 -3.10 5.73
N MET A 26 16.86 -4.15 6.46
CA MET A 26 17.33 -5.51 6.19
C MET A 26 16.72 -6.09 4.90
N SER A 27 15.48 -5.72 4.59
CA SER A 27 14.79 -6.19 3.38
C SER A 27 13.86 -5.11 2.80
N ILE A 28 13.66 -5.17 1.49
CA ILE A 28 12.72 -4.32 0.75
C ILE A 28 11.75 -5.21 -0.03
N TYR A 29 10.47 -4.87 0.06
CA TYR A 29 9.40 -5.49 -0.73
C TYR A 29 8.96 -4.54 -1.83
N SER A 30 9.02 -4.98 -3.08
CA SER A 30 8.46 -4.25 -4.22
C SER A 30 7.64 -5.18 -5.12
N ASP A 31 6.90 -4.60 -6.04
CA ASP A 31 6.44 -5.31 -7.23
C ASP A 31 7.61 -5.46 -8.23
N ASN A 32 7.34 -6.16 -9.34
CA ASN A 32 8.35 -6.39 -10.38
C ASN A 32 8.43 -5.19 -11.36
N ASP A 33 8.58 -3.96 -10.82
CA ASP A 33 8.77 -2.77 -11.65
C ASP A 33 10.23 -2.70 -12.16
N GLY A 34 10.39 -2.36 -13.44
CA GLY A 34 11.69 -2.25 -14.08
C GLY A 34 12.62 -1.20 -13.43
N ALA A 35 12.06 -0.22 -12.73
CA ALA A 35 12.83 0.80 -12.01
C ALA A 35 13.65 0.23 -10.83
N PHE A 36 13.33 -0.97 -10.35
CA PHE A 36 14.08 -1.69 -9.31
C PHE A 36 15.15 -2.63 -9.86
N GLN A 37 15.32 -2.68 -11.17
CA GLN A 37 16.35 -3.47 -11.84
C GLN A 37 17.65 -2.68 -12.00
N SER A 38 18.66 -3.32 -12.60
CA SER A 38 19.94 -2.68 -12.92
C SER A 38 20.62 -2.05 -11.69
N VAL A 39 20.94 -0.78 -11.72
CA VAL A 39 21.69 -0.05 -10.67
C VAL A 39 21.07 -0.12 -9.28
N VAL A 40 19.75 -0.27 -9.17
CA VAL A 40 19.08 -0.42 -7.88
C VAL A 40 19.34 -1.81 -7.30
N LYS A 41 19.29 -2.83 -8.14
CA LYS A 41 19.57 -4.21 -7.73
C LYS A 41 21.02 -4.35 -7.28
N GLU A 42 21.96 -3.84 -8.06
CA GLU A 42 23.40 -3.82 -7.71
C GLU A 42 23.64 -3.10 -6.37
N PHE A 43 22.95 -1.99 -6.15
CA PHE A 43 23.02 -1.26 -4.90
C PHE A 43 22.50 -2.09 -3.71
N PHE A 44 21.37 -2.77 -3.85
CA PHE A 44 20.86 -3.63 -2.79
C PHE A 44 21.81 -4.78 -2.46
N GLU A 45 22.36 -5.42 -3.48
CA GLU A 45 23.35 -6.50 -3.31
C GLU A 45 24.63 -5.98 -2.60
N GLY A 46 25.13 -4.80 -2.99
CA GLY A 46 26.31 -4.19 -2.37
C GLY A 46 26.10 -3.78 -0.90
N GLU A 47 24.89 -3.39 -0.52
CA GLU A 47 24.55 -2.99 0.85
C GLU A 47 24.01 -4.15 1.70
N GLY A 48 23.92 -5.36 1.14
CA GLY A 48 23.38 -6.54 1.84
C GLY A 48 21.88 -6.46 2.14
N ILE A 49 21.13 -5.73 1.32
CA ILE A 49 19.68 -5.56 1.46
C ILE A 49 18.96 -6.65 0.68
N GLU A 50 18.16 -7.45 1.35
CA GLU A 50 17.33 -8.47 0.70
C GLU A 50 16.21 -7.82 -0.10
N HIS A 51 16.17 -8.02 -1.42
CA HIS A 51 15.11 -7.54 -2.28
C HIS A 51 14.09 -8.64 -2.56
N ILE A 52 12.90 -8.51 -2.00
CA ILE A 52 11.79 -9.46 -2.13
C ILE A 52 10.79 -8.92 -3.15
N ILE A 53 10.77 -9.55 -4.33
CA ILE A 53 9.81 -9.20 -5.39
C ILE A 53 8.52 -9.97 -5.14
N THR A 54 7.41 -9.25 -5.01
CA THR A 54 6.10 -9.86 -4.85
C THR A 54 5.54 -10.23 -6.23
N GLN A 55 5.07 -11.48 -6.38
CA GLN A 55 4.41 -11.93 -7.63
C GLN A 55 3.04 -11.27 -7.85
N THR A 56 2.48 -10.73 -6.79
CA THR A 56 1.24 -9.95 -6.78
C THR A 56 1.55 -8.53 -6.33
N HIS A 57 0.56 -7.67 -6.37
CA HIS A 57 0.75 -6.26 -5.99
C HIS A 57 1.29 -6.07 -4.58
N ALA A 58 2.14 -5.07 -4.40
CA ALA A 58 2.62 -4.61 -3.09
C ALA A 58 1.48 -3.93 -2.30
N ASN A 59 0.50 -4.71 -1.89
CA ASN A 59 -0.79 -4.27 -1.34
C ASN A 59 -0.70 -3.20 -0.24
N VAL A 60 0.37 -3.23 0.58
CA VAL A 60 0.56 -2.27 1.67
C VAL A 60 0.98 -0.91 1.10
N ALA A 61 1.98 -0.91 0.21
CA ALA A 61 2.45 0.29 -0.46
C ALA A 61 1.35 0.92 -1.34
N GLU A 62 0.64 0.12 -2.13
CA GLU A 62 -0.47 0.59 -2.96
C GLU A 62 -1.58 1.25 -2.13
N ARG A 63 -1.91 0.67 -0.98
CA ARG A 63 -2.92 1.23 -0.08
C ARG A 63 -2.45 2.57 0.49
N PHE A 64 -1.19 2.66 0.89
CA PHE A 64 -0.59 3.91 1.35
C PHE A 64 -0.60 4.96 0.24
N ILE A 65 -0.12 4.62 -0.98
CA ILE A 65 -0.11 5.51 -2.14
C ILE A 65 -1.52 6.01 -2.46
N ARG A 66 -2.52 5.13 -2.45
CA ARG A 66 -3.93 5.52 -2.67
C ARG A 66 -4.41 6.53 -1.62
N THR A 67 -4.11 6.29 -0.35
CA THR A 67 -4.48 7.21 0.74
C THR A 67 -3.80 8.56 0.56
N MET A 68 -2.50 8.57 0.25
CA MET A 68 -1.76 9.80 0.01
C MET A 68 -2.27 10.56 -1.21
N LYS A 69 -2.53 9.87 -2.33
CA LYS A 69 -3.11 10.48 -3.54
C LYS A 69 -4.44 11.16 -3.23
N ASN A 70 -5.32 10.52 -2.46
CA ASN A 70 -6.60 11.11 -2.08
C ASN A 70 -6.40 12.37 -1.22
N MET A 71 -5.54 12.31 -0.21
CA MET A 71 -5.27 13.45 0.68
C MET A 71 -4.65 14.65 -0.07
N ILE A 72 -3.80 14.38 -1.05
CA ILE A 72 -3.16 15.41 -1.87
C ILE A 72 -4.15 15.98 -2.89
N HIS A 73 -4.90 15.12 -3.58
CA HIS A 73 -5.85 15.51 -4.60
C HIS A 73 -6.89 16.51 -4.07
N ASP A 74 -7.49 16.22 -2.92
CA ASP A 74 -8.50 17.11 -2.34
C ASP A 74 -7.91 18.50 -2.06
N ARG A 75 -6.68 18.57 -1.55
CA ARG A 75 -6.00 19.82 -1.22
C ARG A 75 -5.57 20.62 -2.45
N VAL A 76 -5.02 19.95 -3.46
CA VAL A 76 -4.61 20.58 -4.72
C VAL A 76 -5.82 21.16 -5.43
N ARG A 77 -6.95 20.44 -5.45
CA ARG A 77 -8.20 20.88 -6.07
C ARG A 77 -8.72 22.18 -5.45
N PHE A 78 -8.63 22.34 -4.13
CA PHE A 78 -9.12 23.53 -3.43
C PHE A 78 -8.12 24.68 -3.45
N ASN A 79 -6.82 24.43 -3.36
CA ASN A 79 -5.80 25.47 -3.15
C ASN A 79 -5.05 25.87 -4.42
N LYS A 80 -5.33 25.25 -5.59
CA LYS A 80 -4.60 25.46 -6.86
C LYS A 80 -3.05 25.37 -6.73
N ALA A 81 -2.57 24.77 -5.64
CA ALA A 81 -1.15 24.62 -5.36
C ALA A 81 -0.59 23.34 -6.00
N GLY A 82 0.71 23.33 -6.31
CA GLY A 82 1.39 22.13 -6.80
C GLY A 82 1.32 20.98 -5.78
N TRP A 83 1.19 19.74 -6.26
CA TRP A 83 1.06 18.56 -5.41
C TRP A 83 2.24 18.37 -4.43
N THR A 84 3.44 18.83 -4.79
CA THR A 84 4.64 18.71 -3.96
C THR A 84 4.56 19.52 -2.67
N SER A 85 3.93 20.72 -2.72
CA SER A 85 3.72 21.54 -1.53
C SER A 85 2.72 20.94 -0.55
N MET A 86 1.81 20.06 -1.04
CA MET A 86 0.80 19.39 -0.24
C MET A 86 1.29 18.08 0.37
N LEU A 87 2.48 17.60 -0.02
CA LEU A 87 3.00 16.31 0.42
C LEU A 87 3.29 16.30 1.94
N THR A 88 4.01 17.30 2.45
CA THR A 88 4.34 17.38 3.89
C THR A 88 3.09 17.50 4.77
N PRO A 89 2.11 18.39 4.49
CA PRO A 89 0.87 18.41 5.24
C PRO A 89 0.08 17.09 5.21
N ALA A 90 0.07 16.40 4.05
CA ALA A 90 -0.60 15.10 3.91
C ALA A 90 0.09 14.02 4.74
N LEU A 91 1.42 13.95 4.71
CA LEU A 91 2.22 13.04 5.53
C LEU A 91 2.03 13.28 7.03
N ASN A 92 2.02 14.52 7.46
CA ASN A 92 1.77 14.87 8.86
C ASN A 92 0.38 14.41 9.29
N LYS A 93 -0.65 14.67 8.48
CA LYS A 93 -2.01 14.19 8.75
C LYS A 93 -2.08 12.67 8.82
N TYR A 94 -1.45 11.96 7.88
CA TYR A 94 -1.37 10.51 7.89
C TYR A 94 -0.72 9.98 9.16
N ASN A 95 0.45 10.50 9.52
CA ASN A 95 1.25 10.04 10.66
C ASN A 95 0.63 10.35 12.02
N THR A 96 -0.33 11.28 12.09
CA THR A 96 -1.08 11.63 13.31
C THR A 96 -2.50 11.07 13.35
N THR A 97 -2.94 10.36 12.31
CA THR A 97 -4.25 9.72 12.28
C THR A 97 -4.16 8.29 12.83
N VAL A 98 -5.10 7.91 13.70
CA VAL A 98 -5.19 6.56 14.24
C VAL A 98 -5.61 5.58 13.14
N HIS A 99 -4.85 4.52 12.96
CA HIS A 99 -5.12 3.49 11.96
C HIS A 99 -5.90 2.33 12.57
N SER A 100 -6.94 1.89 11.88
CA SER A 100 -7.83 0.81 12.35
C SER A 100 -7.12 -0.53 12.55
N SER A 101 -6.02 -0.76 11.82
CA SER A 101 -5.23 -2.00 11.91
C SER A 101 -4.37 -2.07 13.15
N THR A 102 -3.70 -0.98 13.51
CA THR A 102 -2.78 -0.93 14.66
C THR A 102 -3.43 -0.32 15.90
N LYS A 103 -4.60 0.31 15.76
CA LYS A 103 -5.28 1.09 16.80
C LYS A 103 -4.46 2.26 17.35
N MET A 104 -3.42 2.64 16.62
CA MET A 104 -2.47 3.71 16.96
C MET A 104 -2.19 4.56 15.74
N THR A 105 -1.63 5.75 15.96
CA THR A 105 -1.04 6.55 14.89
C THR A 105 0.27 5.91 14.41
N PRO A 106 0.69 6.06 13.15
CA PRO A 106 1.98 5.58 12.68
C PRO A 106 3.14 6.10 13.55
N LYS A 107 3.08 7.35 13.99
CA LYS A 107 4.08 7.94 14.88
C LYS A 107 4.19 7.22 16.24
N GLN A 108 3.06 6.76 16.80
CA GLN A 108 3.04 5.96 18.02
C GLN A 108 3.50 4.52 17.76
N ALA A 109 3.00 3.91 16.67
CA ALA A 109 3.32 2.54 16.31
C ALA A 109 4.81 2.32 16.00
N HIS A 110 5.53 3.36 15.60
CA HIS A 110 6.97 3.31 15.30
C HIS A 110 7.86 3.27 16.56
N LYS A 111 7.32 3.55 17.73
CA LYS A 111 8.08 3.50 18.98
C LYS A 111 8.22 2.05 19.45
N ASP A 112 9.42 1.67 19.88
CA ASP A 112 9.73 0.30 20.32
C ASP A 112 8.85 -0.14 21.50
N GLU A 113 8.51 0.74 22.40
CA GLU A 113 7.60 0.49 23.53
C GLU A 113 6.23 -0.03 23.10
N ASN A 114 5.79 0.29 21.87
CA ASN A 114 4.48 -0.09 21.33
C ASN A 114 4.51 -1.34 20.44
N ASN A 115 5.67 -1.93 20.19
CA ASN A 115 5.82 -3.07 19.29
C ASN A 115 4.91 -4.26 19.66
N SER A 116 4.82 -4.61 20.94
CA SER A 116 3.97 -5.69 21.42
C SER A 116 2.49 -5.42 21.15
N SER A 117 2.03 -4.21 21.45
CA SER A 117 0.65 -3.78 21.22
C SER A 117 0.28 -3.77 19.73
N VAL A 118 1.21 -3.33 18.87
CA VAL A 118 1.04 -3.37 17.40
C VAL A 118 0.88 -4.82 16.92
N ARG A 119 1.76 -5.73 17.37
CA ARG A 119 1.68 -7.17 17.00
C ARG A 119 0.36 -7.79 17.45
N ILE A 120 -0.07 -7.55 18.68
CA ILE A 120 -1.35 -8.04 19.20
C ILE A 120 -2.52 -7.55 18.34
N ASN A 121 -2.59 -6.26 18.04
CA ASN A 121 -3.66 -5.68 17.23
C ASN A 121 -3.70 -6.27 15.80
N LEU A 122 -2.54 -6.50 15.19
CA LEU A 122 -2.44 -7.11 13.87
C LEU A 122 -2.90 -8.58 13.90
N THR A 123 -2.47 -9.35 14.91
CA THR A 123 -2.88 -10.76 15.09
C THR A 123 -4.38 -10.89 15.34
N LEU A 124 -4.96 -10.04 16.19
CA LEU A 124 -6.40 -10.03 16.42
C LEU A 124 -7.18 -9.72 15.16
N ARG A 125 -6.69 -8.77 14.35
CA ARG A 125 -7.31 -8.47 13.06
C ARG A 125 -7.23 -9.65 12.08
N GLU A 126 -6.15 -10.40 12.10
CA GLU A 126 -5.99 -11.58 11.24
C GLU A 126 -6.94 -12.71 11.66
N LYS A 127 -7.08 -12.97 12.96
CA LYS A 127 -8.03 -13.95 13.48
C LYS A 127 -9.49 -13.60 13.15
N ASN A 128 -9.81 -12.32 13.05
CA ASN A 128 -11.16 -11.83 12.70
C ASN A 128 -11.43 -11.78 11.19
N LYS A 129 -10.53 -12.24 10.33
CA LYS A 129 -10.80 -12.41 8.90
C LYS A 129 -11.87 -13.48 8.73
N ARG A 130 -12.87 -13.19 7.88
CA ARG A 130 -13.89 -14.18 7.52
C ARG A 130 -13.21 -15.40 6.92
N LYS A 131 -13.41 -16.55 7.53
CA LYS A 131 -13.08 -17.85 6.93
C LYS A 131 -14.30 -18.28 6.14
N TYR A 132 -14.12 -18.45 4.84
CA TYR A 132 -15.17 -19.02 4.00
C TYR A 132 -15.04 -20.55 4.03
N PRO A 133 -16.17 -21.28 4.08
CA PRO A 133 -16.13 -22.72 3.96
C PRO A 133 -15.53 -23.12 2.61
N GLU A 134 -14.87 -24.27 2.56
CA GLU A 134 -14.37 -24.85 1.32
C GLU A 134 -15.54 -25.18 0.39
N ILE A 135 -15.44 -24.76 -0.87
CA ILE A 135 -16.48 -25.03 -1.88
C ILE A 135 -16.31 -26.47 -2.35
N LYS A 136 -17.37 -27.26 -2.21
CA LYS A 136 -17.40 -28.66 -2.64
C LYS A 136 -18.22 -28.82 -3.92
N GLU A 137 -17.97 -29.92 -4.64
CA GLU A 137 -18.77 -30.30 -5.79
C GLU A 137 -20.24 -30.45 -5.38
N GLY A 138 -21.15 -29.82 -6.14
CA GLY A 138 -22.58 -29.76 -5.83
C GLY A 138 -23.03 -28.55 -5.04
N ASP A 139 -22.13 -27.71 -4.54
CA ASP A 139 -22.49 -26.48 -3.85
C ASP A 139 -23.09 -25.44 -4.81
N LYS A 140 -24.09 -24.71 -4.32
CA LYS A 140 -24.65 -23.59 -5.09
C LYS A 140 -23.81 -22.35 -4.87
N VAL A 141 -23.19 -21.86 -5.94
CA VAL A 141 -22.32 -20.69 -5.92
C VAL A 141 -22.86 -19.55 -6.77
N LYS A 142 -22.51 -18.32 -6.44
CA LYS A 142 -22.75 -17.16 -7.28
C LYS A 142 -21.42 -16.65 -7.85
N ASN A 143 -21.41 -16.31 -9.13
CA ASN A 143 -20.25 -15.71 -9.76
C ASN A 143 -20.12 -14.23 -9.40
N PHE A 144 -18.92 -13.82 -9.02
CA PHE A 144 -18.60 -12.42 -8.82
C PHE A 144 -18.11 -11.79 -10.13
N HIS A 145 -18.92 -10.90 -10.69
CA HIS A 145 -18.54 -10.15 -11.89
C HIS A 145 -17.69 -8.94 -11.51
N LYS A 146 -16.38 -9.06 -11.72
CA LYS A 146 -15.49 -7.92 -11.62
C LYS A 146 -15.65 -7.05 -12.87
N LYS A 147 -16.60 -6.11 -12.85
CA LYS A 147 -16.69 -5.13 -13.94
C LYS A 147 -15.34 -4.42 -14.07
N LYS A 148 -14.70 -4.48 -15.23
CA LYS A 148 -13.63 -3.58 -15.62
C LYS A 148 -14.31 -2.25 -15.97
N GLY A 149 -14.59 -1.42 -14.98
CA GLY A 149 -15.21 -0.13 -15.17
C GLY A 149 -14.22 1.01 -15.01
N THR A 150 -14.40 2.05 -15.78
CA THR A 150 -13.78 3.37 -15.62
C THR A 150 -14.19 3.98 -14.27
N TYR A 151 -13.46 4.99 -13.83
CA TYR A 151 -13.65 5.67 -12.54
C TYR A 151 -15.09 6.16 -12.27
N THR A 152 -15.87 6.40 -13.32
CA THR A 152 -17.28 6.84 -13.29
C THR A 152 -18.26 5.76 -12.86
N ASP A 153 -17.94 4.48 -13.02
CA ASP A 153 -18.86 3.35 -12.74
C ASP A 153 -18.95 2.97 -11.25
N ARG A 154 -18.27 3.69 -10.36
CA ARG A 154 -18.24 3.37 -8.92
C ARG A 154 -19.54 3.70 -8.19
N LYS A 155 -20.49 4.39 -8.82
CA LYS A 155 -21.75 4.82 -8.21
C LYS A 155 -22.96 3.96 -8.55
N GLU A 156 -22.81 2.96 -9.39
CA GLU A 156 -23.93 2.03 -9.65
C GLU A 156 -24.05 1.02 -8.51
N TYR A 157 -25.15 1.05 -7.81
CA TYR A 157 -25.58 0.10 -6.77
C TYR A 157 -25.96 -1.28 -7.34
N ASN A 158 -25.50 -1.64 -8.52
CA ASN A 158 -25.79 -2.92 -9.12
C ASN A 158 -25.06 -4.05 -8.41
N SER A 159 -25.76 -5.10 -8.09
CA SER A 159 -25.19 -6.31 -7.49
C SER A 159 -24.04 -6.80 -8.37
N LYS A 160 -22.87 -6.97 -7.76
CA LYS A 160 -21.69 -7.54 -8.43
C LYS A 160 -21.74 -9.06 -8.52
N TRP A 161 -22.75 -9.65 -7.96
CA TRP A 161 -22.97 -11.08 -7.93
C TRP A 161 -23.97 -11.47 -9.00
N SER A 162 -23.82 -12.64 -9.62
CA SER A 162 -24.78 -13.17 -10.57
C SER A 162 -26.17 -13.28 -9.93
N GLU A 163 -27.22 -12.97 -10.68
CA GLU A 163 -28.58 -13.10 -10.22
C GLU A 163 -28.93 -14.56 -9.91
N ARG A 164 -28.45 -15.46 -10.75
CA ARG A 164 -28.65 -16.91 -10.60
C ARG A 164 -27.49 -17.54 -9.82
N ALA A 165 -27.79 -18.54 -9.04
CA ALA A 165 -26.81 -19.45 -8.46
C ALA A 165 -26.49 -20.56 -9.48
N TYR A 166 -25.25 -20.98 -9.54
CA TYR A 166 -24.77 -22.10 -10.34
C TYR A 166 -24.45 -23.27 -9.41
N LYS A 167 -24.54 -24.49 -9.93
CA LYS A 167 -24.25 -25.72 -9.19
C LYS A 167 -23.02 -26.39 -9.77
#